data_e408f916a8ac7754d518992093495e09
#
_entry.id   e408f916a8ac7754d518992093495e09
#
_cell.length_a   1.000
_cell.length_b   1.000
_cell.length_c   1.000
_cell.angle_alpha   90.00
_cell.angle_beta   90.00
_cell.angle_gamma   90.00
#
_symmetry.space_group_name_H-M   'P 1'
#
loop_
_entity.id
_entity.type
_entity.pdbx_description
1 polymer ?
#
loop_
_entity_poly.entity_id
_entity_poly.type
_entity_poly.pdbx_seq_one_letter_code
_entity_poly.pdbx_strand_id
1 'polypeptide(L)'
;MSNSIGKVSQIMGPVVDVTFDTSSNNLPKIYDSLEIKKQDGSILVLEVQSHVGEDVVRTISMDSTDGLARGVEVLATGNPIQMPIGDDVYGRLFNVIGDSIDGLGDLPKTGKDGLSIHREAPDFDQLSTSTEVLFTGIKVIDLIEPYAKGGKIGLFGGAGVGKTVLIQELINNIAKGHGGLSVFAGVGERTREGNDLLREMLESGIIKYGEEFDKSMEEGGWDLSKVDKNALKESKATFVFGQMNEPPGARARVALSGLTVAEYFRDGAGEGQGKDVLFFVDNIFRFTQAGSEVSALLGRMPSAVGYQPTLATEMGAMQERITSTKNGSITSVQAVYVPADDLTDPAPATTFAHLDATTVLSRKIAELGIYPAVDPLDSTSRILAPEIIGDEHYNCAQRVKELLQKYKELQDIIAILGMEELSEEDKLSVYRARKVQRFLSQPFHVAEQFTGMPGVLVDIKDTIKGFNMIMDGELDHIPESAFNLKGTIEEAIEAGEKMLAEA
;
A
#
# COMPACT_ATOMS: atom_id res chain seq x y z
N MET A 1 -13.18 28.03 22.18
CA MET A 1 -11.83 28.54 22.52
C MET A 1 -11.58 29.72 21.59
N SER A 2 -11.06 30.84 22.09
CA SER A 2 -10.74 31.99 21.24
C SER A 2 -9.56 31.58 20.34
N ASN A 3 -9.74 31.59 19.04
CA ASN A 3 -8.67 31.37 18.08
C ASN A 3 -7.59 32.43 18.31
N SER A 4 -6.34 32.01 18.62
CA SER A 4 -5.23 32.95 18.74
C SER A 4 -4.71 33.32 17.36
N ILE A 5 -4.36 34.61 17.19
CA ILE A 5 -3.82 35.14 15.92
C ILE A 5 -2.34 35.41 16.12
N GLY A 6 -1.53 34.80 15.26
CA GLY A 6 -0.10 35.03 15.16
C GLY A 6 0.27 35.78 13.89
N LYS A 7 1.58 36.01 13.72
CA LYS A 7 2.16 36.63 12.51
C LYS A 7 3.38 35.87 12.05
N VAL A 8 3.51 35.70 10.74
CA VAL A 8 4.71 35.12 10.13
C VAL A 8 5.94 35.98 10.49
N SER A 9 6.92 35.39 11.14
CA SER A 9 8.16 36.05 11.54
C SER A 9 9.34 35.70 10.63
N GLN A 10 9.42 34.43 10.20
CA GLN A 10 10.49 33.96 9.33
C GLN A 10 9.99 32.88 8.39
N ILE A 11 10.55 32.82 7.17
CA ILE A 11 10.25 31.80 6.16
C ILE A 11 11.58 31.21 5.68
N MET A 12 11.71 29.88 5.75
CA MET A 12 12.89 29.13 5.35
C MET A 12 12.45 27.95 4.45
N GLY A 13 12.07 28.25 3.20
CA GLY A 13 11.45 27.24 2.32
C GLY A 13 10.16 26.71 2.93
N PRO A 14 10.02 25.39 3.15
CA PRO A 14 8.80 24.79 3.72
C PRO A 14 8.68 25.02 5.23
N VAL A 15 9.66 25.60 5.91
CA VAL A 15 9.61 25.87 7.36
C VAL A 15 9.27 27.33 7.57
N VAL A 16 8.25 27.58 8.40
CA VAL A 16 7.73 28.91 8.70
C VAL A 16 7.68 29.09 10.22
N ASP A 17 8.30 30.17 10.71
CA ASP A 17 8.21 30.56 12.09
C ASP A 17 7.10 31.60 12.27
N VAL A 18 6.26 31.40 13.28
CA VAL A 18 5.10 32.24 13.58
C VAL A 18 5.19 32.72 15.03
N THR A 19 5.08 34.05 15.21
CA THR A 19 5.09 34.67 16.53
C THR A 19 3.66 34.90 16.98
N PHE A 20 3.37 34.55 18.25
CA PHE A 20 2.11 34.79 18.94
C PHE A 20 2.29 35.75 20.09
N ASP A 21 1.22 36.46 20.46
CA ASP A 21 1.25 37.32 21.65
C ASP A 21 1.16 36.45 22.90
N THR A 22 2.19 36.54 23.74
CA THR A 22 2.31 35.76 25.00
C THR A 22 1.41 36.25 26.12
N SER A 23 0.77 37.44 25.98
CA SER A 23 -0.15 37.99 27.00
C SER A 23 -1.36 37.09 27.27
N SER A 24 -1.69 36.18 26.36
CA SER A 24 -2.80 35.24 26.46
C SER A 24 -2.43 33.84 26.96
N ASN A 25 -1.14 33.54 27.14
CA ASN A 25 -0.62 32.23 27.55
C ASN A 25 -1.09 31.04 26.66
N ASN A 26 -1.41 31.31 25.39
CA ASN A 26 -2.06 30.37 24.44
C ASN A 26 -1.22 30.16 23.18
N LEU A 27 0.02 29.61 23.33
CA LEU A 27 0.75 29.10 22.21
C LEU A 27 0.06 27.84 21.66
N PRO A 28 -0.04 27.70 20.33
CA PRO A 28 -0.49 26.45 19.67
C PRO A 28 0.35 25.26 20.13
N LYS A 29 -0.30 24.13 20.31
CA LYS A 29 0.37 22.89 20.70
C LYS A 29 1.16 22.30 19.53
N ILE A 30 2.10 21.43 19.85
CA ILE A 30 2.78 20.63 18.81
C ILE A 30 1.73 19.82 18.06
N TYR A 31 1.85 19.80 16.72
CA TYR A 31 0.92 19.24 15.74
C TYR A 31 -0.38 20.03 15.50
N ASP A 32 -0.65 21.11 16.22
CA ASP A 32 -1.78 21.97 15.86
C ASP A 32 -1.60 22.53 14.45
N SER A 33 -2.69 22.63 13.71
CA SER A 33 -2.73 23.28 12.40
C SER A 33 -2.92 24.78 12.54
N LEU A 34 -2.21 25.53 11.70
CA LEU A 34 -2.34 26.96 11.55
C LEU A 34 -2.76 27.27 10.12
N GLU A 35 -3.59 28.29 9.95
CA GLU A 35 -4.10 28.68 8.65
C GLU A 35 -3.67 30.09 8.26
N ILE A 36 -3.20 30.25 7.04
CA ILE A 36 -2.87 31.54 6.41
C ILE A 36 -3.73 31.72 5.19
N LYS A 37 -4.49 32.82 5.13
CA LYS A 37 -5.21 33.18 3.93
C LYS A 37 -4.28 33.90 2.96
N LYS A 38 -3.99 33.28 1.82
CA LYS A 38 -3.16 33.86 0.75
C LYS A 38 -3.93 34.96 -0.01
N GLN A 39 -3.19 35.77 -0.78
CA GLN A 39 -3.77 36.88 -1.58
C GLN A 39 -4.75 36.41 -2.67
N ASP A 40 -4.55 35.22 -3.19
CA ASP A 40 -5.43 34.57 -4.16
C ASP A 40 -6.71 33.96 -3.56
N GLY A 41 -6.84 34.04 -2.22
CA GLY A 41 -7.95 33.49 -1.46
C GLY A 41 -7.78 32.04 -1.03
N SER A 42 -6.73 31.35 -1.44
CA SER A 42 -6.40 30.01 -0.99
C SER A 42 -5.94 30.01 0.47
N ILE A 43 -6.06 28.87 1.13
CA ILE A 43 -5.63 28.67 2.53
C ILE A 43 -4.37 27.82 2.53
N LEU A 44 -3.28 28.37 3.08
CA LEU A 44 -2.07 27.62 3.39
C LEU A 44 -2.16 27.07 4.80
N VAL A 45 -2.04 25.77 4.94
CA VAL A 45 -2.00 25.09 6.23
C VAL A 45 -0.57 24.83 6.65
N LEU A 46 -0.25 25.19 7.89
CA LEU A 46 1.02 24.92 8.57
C LEU A 46 0.76 23.97 9.72
N GLU A 47 1.75 23.13 10.06
CA GLU A 47 1.70 22.26 11.23
C GLU A 47 2.82 22.62 12.20
N VAL A 48 2.48 22.83 13.46
CA VAL A 48 3.45 23.17 14.52
C VAL A 48 4.36 21.97 14.81
N GLN A 49 5.67 22.18 14.71
CA GLN A 49 6.69 21.16 14.96
C GLN A 49 7.42 21.33 16.29
N SER A 50 7.66 22.57 16.70
CA SER A 50 8.36 22.87 17.94
C SER A 50 8.09 24.29 18.40
N HIS A 51 8.32 24.57 19.68
CA HIS A 51 8.38 25.91 20.23
C HIS A 51 9.84 26.41 20.23
N VAL A 52 10.06 27.61 19.69
CA VAL A 52 11.38 28.25 19.57
C VAL A 52 11.37 29.52 20.41
N GLY A 53 11.56 29.37 21.72
CA GLY A 53 11.41 30.50 22.66
C GLY A 53 10.00 30.58 23.27
N GLU A 54 9.69 31.75 23.83
CA GLU A 54 8.44 31.94 24.61
C GLU A 54 7.22 32.29 23.75
N ASP A 55 7.44 32.84 22.56
CA ASP A 55 6.41 33.42 21.70
C ASP A 55 6.42 32.91 20.24
N VAL A 56 7.38 32.08 19.89
CA VAL A 56 7.56 31.60 18.50
C VAL A 56 7.34 30.12 18.38
N VAL A 57 6.49 29.73 17.43
CA VAL A 57 6.35 28.34 17.02
C VAL A 57 6.98 28.12 15.64
N ARG A 58 7.69 27.03 15.50
CA ARG A 58 8.26 26.58 14.21
C ARG A 58 7.36 25.56 13.57
N THR A 59 7.04 25.78 12.31
CA THR A 59 6.04 24.98 11.58
C THR A 59 6.60 24.45 10.27
N ILE A 60 5.94 23.43 9.72
CA ILE A 60 6.13 22.97 8.34
C ILE A 60 4.86 23.27 7.54
N SER A 61 5.05 23.67 6.28
CA SER A 61 3.94 23.95 5.38
C SER A 61 3.44 22.68 4.66
N MET A 62 2.13 22.61 4.47
CA MET A 62 1.47 21.53 3.72
C MET A 62 1.31 21.86 2.24
N ASP A 63 1.60 23.09 1.83
CA ASP A 63 1.60 23.55 0.45
C ASP A 63 2.73 24.58 0.24
N SER A 64 2.93 25.05 -1.00
CA SER A 64 3.97 26.02 -1.33
C SER A 64 3.87 27.29 -0.48
N THR A 65 5.02 27.74 0.01
CA THR A 65 5.20 29.02 0.70
C THR A 65 5.51 30.17 -0.24
N ASP A 66 5.46 29.95 -1.56
CA ASP A 66 5.75 30.98 -2.55
C ASP A 66 4.78 32.16 -2.41
N GLY A 67 5.35 33.36 -2.44
CA GLY A 67 4.57 34.62 -2.26
C GLY A 67 4.17 34.92 -0.82
N LEU A 68 4.52 34.08 0.15
CA LEU A 68 4.27 34.34 1.56
C LEU A 68 5.22 35.45 2.07
N ALA A 69 4.66 36.47 2.77
CA ALA A 69 5.43 37.56 3.32
C ALA A 69 5.47 37.52 4.86
N ARG A 70 6.50 38.12 5.43
CA ARG A 70 6.56 38.38 6.88
C ARG A 70 5.44 39.32 7.30
N GLY A 71 4.92 39.12 8.52
CA GLY A 71 3.87 39.94 9.10
C GLY A 71 2.44 39.54 8.68
N VAL A 72 2.30 38.57 7.78
CA VAL A 72 0.97 38.01 7.42
C VAL A 72 0.34 37.37 8.65
N GLU A 73 -0.94 37.56 8.83
CA GLU A 73 -1.71 36.99 9.94
C GLU A 73 -1.89 35.48 9.77
N VAL A 74 -1.76 34.79 10.89
CA VAL A 74 -1.89 33.33 11.00
C VAL A 74 -2.92 32.99 12.05
N LEU A 75 -3.90 32.19 11.68
CA LEU A 75 -4.96 31.73 12.56
C LEU A 75 -4.60 30.38 13.16
N ALA A 76 -4.54 30.24 14.46
CA ALA A 76 -4.43 28.96 15.12
C ALA A 76 -5.80 28.28 15.20
N THR A 77 -5.94 27.07 14.67
CA THR A 77 -7.22 26.34 14.65
C THR A 77 -7.52 25.68 16.01
N GLY A 78 -6.49 25.46 16.82
CA GLY A 78 -6.57 24.75 18.10
C GLY A 78 -6.75 23.24 17.98
N ASN A 79 -6.57 22.69 16.77
CA ASN A 79 -6.64 21.26 16.50
C ASN A 79 -5.55 20.87 15.48
N PRO A 80 -5.06 19.61 15.52
CA PRO A 80 -4.26 19.05 14.45
C PRO A 80 -5.02 19.00 13.12
N ILE A 81 -4.29 18.70 12.04
CA ILE A 81 -4.89 18.38 10.73
C ILE A 81 -5.86 17.21 10.90
N GLN A 82 -7.05 17.32 10.33
CA GLN A 82 -8.12 16.34 10.43
C GLN A 82 -8.52 15.82 9.04
N MET A 83 -8.79 14.52 8.97
CA MET A 83 -9.33 13.86 7.77
C MET A 83 -10.85 13.68 7.92
N PRO A 84 -11.62 13.83 6.82
CA PRO A 84 -13.03 13.47 6.82
C PRO A 84 -13.20 11.96 7.05
N ILE A 85 -14.28 11.59 7.70
CA ILE A 85 -14.63 10.21 8.05
C ILE A 85 -16.08 9.91 7.68
N GLY A 86 -16.46 8.65 7.74
CA GLY A 86 -17.82 8.19 7.41
C GLY A 86 -17.90 7.56 6.02
N ASP A 87 -19.10 7.11 5.65
CA ASP A 87 -19.32 6.41 4.38
C ASP A 87 -19.20 7.32 3.14
N ASP A 88 -19.24 8.63 3.33
CA ASP A 88 -19.10 9.60 2.23
C ASP A 88 -17.67 9.71 1.67
N VAL A 89 -16.66 9.07 2.33
CA VAL A 89 -15.28 9.01 1.84
C VAL A 89 -15.07 7.92 0.76
N TYR A 90 -16.01 6.99 0.60
CA TYR A 90 -15.91 5.94 -0.41
C TYR A 90 -15.79 6.51 -1.82
N GLY A 91 -14.83 6.01 -2.59
CA GLY A 91 -14.59 6.43 -3.97
C GLY A 91 -13.99 7.82 -4.13
N ARG A 92 -13.64 8.49 -3.03
CA ARG A 92 -13.16 9.87 -3.01
C ARG A 92 -11.63 9.96 -2.98
N LEU A 93 -11.15 11.10 -3.46
CA LEU A 93 -9.73 11.45 -3.45
C LEU A 93 -9.51 12.69 -2.60
N PHE A 94 -8.57 12.60 -1.66
CA PHE A 94 -8.20 13.67 -0.74
C PHE A 94 -6.72 14.03 -0.83
N ASN A 95 -6.39 15.26 -0.47
CA ASN A 95 -5.02 15.67 -0.20
C ASN A 95 -4.64 15.41 1.28
N VAL A 96 -3.44 15.83 1.66
CA VAL A 96 -2.88 15.61 3.01
C VAL A 96 -3.70 16.26 4.12
N ILE A 97 -4.38 17.37 3.85
CA ILE A 97 -5.20 18.12 4.82
C ILE A 97 -6.69 17.73 4.77
N GLY A 98 -7.04 16.70 4.02
CA GLY A 98 -8.41 16.20 3.91
C GLY A 98 -9.33 17.00 2.99
N ASP A 99 -8.80 17.90 2.17
CA ASP A 99 -9.57 18.54 1.12
C ASP A 99 -9.72 17.62 -0.09
N SER A 100 -10.85 17.71 -0.75
CA SER A 100 -11.16 16.87 -1.90
C SER A 100 -10.42 17.37 -3.15
N ILE A 101 -9.75 16.44 -3.85
CA ILE A 101 -9.05 16.75 -5.12
C ILE A 101 -9.67 16.07 -6.33
N ASP A 102 -10.82 15.43 -6.16
CA ASP A 102 -11.59 14.75 -7.22
C ASP A 102 -12.59 15.68 -7.95
N GLY A 103 -12.74 16.92 -7.49
CA GLY A 103 -13.67 17.87 -8.06
C GLY A 103 -15.14 17.67 -7.64
N LEU A 104 -15.42 16.74 -6.73
CA LEU A 104 -16.77 16.43 -6.26
C LEU A 104 -17.22 17.25 -5.03
N GLY A 105 -16.39 18.20 -4.61
CA GLY A 105 -16.63 19.07 -3.46
C GLY A 105 -16.12 18.49 -2.15
N ASP A 106 -15.80 19.37 -1.20
CA ASP A 106 -15.23 18.99 0.09
C ASP A 106 -16.25 18.33 1.01
N LEU A 107 -15.76 17.44 1.85
CA LEU A 107 -16.52 16.83 2.93
C LEU A 107 -16.26 17.54 4.26
N PRO A 108 -17.23 17.57 5.19
CA PRO A 108 -17.01 18.06 6.54
C PRO A 108 -15.93 17.20 7.24
N LYS A 109 -14.98 17.85 7.92
CA LYS A 109 -13.85 17.19 8.58
C LYS A 109 -13.52 17.73 9.96
N THR A 110 -14.42 18.52 10.55
CA THR A 110 -14.23 19.13 11.86
C THR A 110 -15.17 18.55 12.92
N GLY A 111 -14.75 18.56 14.15
CA GLY A 111 -15.54 18.02 15.26
C GLY A 111 -15.79 16.53 15.13
N LYS A 112 -17.06 16.12 15.12
CA LYS A 112 -17.46 14.70 15.00
C LYS A 112 -17.29 14.12 13.60
N ASP A 113 -17.14 14.98 12.59
CA ASP A 113 -17.05 14.58 11.17
C ASP A 113 -15.60 14.41 10.71
N GLY A 114 -14.63 14.57 11.61
CA GLY A 114 -13.21 14.42 11.31
C GLY A 114 -12.41 13.74 12.42
N LEU A 115 -11.28 13.14 12.02
CA LEU A 115 -10.29 12.56 12.93
C LEU A 115 -8.92 13.17 12.69
N SER A 116 -8.20 13.43 13.79
CA SER A 116 -6.81 13.89 13.74
C SER A 116 -5.91 12.87 13.05
N ILE A 117 -4.99 13.36 12.22
CA ILE A 117 -3.94 12.52 11.62
C ILE A 117 -2.89 12.07 12.64
N HIS A 118 -2.74 12.78 13.75
CA HIS A 118 -1.88 12.42 14.87
C HIS A 118 -2.70 11.67 15.93
N ARG A 119 -2.63 10.35 15.82
CA ARG A 119 -3.27 9.42 16.75
C ARG A 119 -2.22 8.49 17.34
N GLU A 120 -2.48 8.05 18.55
CA GLU A 120 -1.68 7.02 19.19
C GLU A 120 -2.03 5.64 18.65
N ALA A 121 -1.10 4.68 18.76
CA ALA A 121 -1.38 3.28 18.47
C ALA A 121 -2.47 2.76 19.45
N PRO A 122 -3.23 1.72 19.05
CA PRO A 122 -4.19 1.11 19.96
C PRO A 122 -3.53 0.62 21.25
N ASP A 123 -4.22 0.77 22.38
CA ASP A 123 -3.78 0.27 23.65
C ASP A 123 -3.66 -1.27 23.64
N PHE A 124 -2.79 -1.80 24.47
CA PHE A 124 -2.51 -3.23 24.51
C PHE A 124 -3.73 -4.11 24.76
N ASP A 125 -4.69 -3.60 25.55
CA ASP A 125 -5.94 -4.30 25.85
C ASP A 125 -6.93 -4.29 24.67
N GLN A 126 -6.74 -3.43 23.69
CA GLN A 126 -7.55 -3.35 22.47
C GLN A 126 -7.04 -4.29 21.36
N LEU A 127 -5.79 -4.76 21.44
CA LEU A 127 -5.19 -5.58 20.42
C LEU A 127 -5.85 -6.97 20.37
N SER A 128 -5.92 -7.52 19.14
CA SER A 128 -6.26 -8.93 18.95
C SER A 128 -5.06 -9.80 19.31
N THR A 129 -5.31 -10.88 20.02
CA THR A 129 -4.28 -11.86 20.42
C THR A 129 -4.18 -13.03 19.45
N SER A 130 -5.10 -13.17 18.50
CA SER A 130 -5.10 -14.23 17.50
C SER A 130 -4.30 -13.82 16.26
N THR A 131 -3.47 -14.73 15.77
CA THR A 131 -2.83 -14.59 14.46
C THR A 131 -3.71 -15.29 13.42
N GLU A 132 -4.26 -14.53 12.50
CA GLU A 132 -5.10 -15.02 11.42
C GLU A 132 -4.42 -14.80 10.07
N VAL A 133 -4.63 -15.73 9.14
CA VAL A 133 -4.15 -15.59 7.76
C VAL A 133 -5.16 -14.77 6.96
N LEU A 134 -4.66 -13.78 6.22
CA LEU A 134 -5.44 -13.05 5.24
C LEU A 134 -5.26 -13.73 3.87
N PHE A 135 -6.22 -14.54 3.46
CA PHE A 135 -6.17 -15.17 2.15
C PHE A 135 -6.49 -14.15 1.05
N THR A 136 -5.57 -14.06 0.10
CA THR A 136 -5.65 -13.11 -1.01
C THR A 136 -6.30 -13.71 -2.26
N GLY A 137 -6.42 -15.03 -2.33
CA GLY A 137 -6.86 -15.76 -3.52
C GLY A 137 -5.81 -15.79 -4.65
N ILE A 138 -4.58 -15.37 -4.35
CA ILE A 138 -3.43 -15.41 -5.27
C ILE A 138 -2.51 -16.54 -4.82
N LYS A 139 -2.41 -17.60 -5.64
CA LYS A 139 -1.71 -18.85 -5.29
C LYS A 139 -0.31 -18.64 -4.73
N VAL A 140 0.51 -17.86 -5.42
CA VAL A 140 1.91 -17.65 -5.03
C VAL A 140 2.03 -16.95 -3.69
N ILE A 141 1.18 -15.97 -3.40
CA ILE A 141 1.16 -15.26 -2.13
C ILE A 141 0.67 -16.19 -1.02
N ASP A 142 -0.51 -16.75 -1.19
CA ASP A 142 -1.15 -17.55 -0.14
C ASP A 142 -0.34 -18.80 0.22
N LEU A 143 0.34 -19.42 -0.75
CA LEU A 143 1.15 -20.61 -0.51
C LEU A 143 2.52 -20.29 0.10
N ILE A 144 3.25 -19.34 -0.51
CA ILE A 144 4.70 -19.15 -0.26
C ILE A 144 4.97 -18.06 0.79
N GLU A 145 4.14 -17.03 0.80
CA GLU A 145 4.32 -15.87 1.66
C GLU A 145 2.99 -15.38 2.26
N PRO A 146 2.23 -16.24 2.95
CA PRO A 146 0.90 -15.90 3.43
C PRO A 146 0.93 -14.60 4.25
N TYR A 147 -0.06 -13.74 4.04
CA TYR A 147 -0.19 -12.47 4.74
C TYR A 147 -0.88 -12.66 6.08
N ALA A 148 -0.33 -12.06 7.12
CA ALA A 148 -0.99 -11.98 8.42
C ALA A 148 -2.07 -10.88 8.37
N LYS A 149 -3.27 -11.18 8.85
CA LYS A 149 -4.30 -10.17 9.09
C LYS A 149 -3.82 -9.19 10.15
N GLY A 150 -3.84 -7.90 9.84
CA GLY A 150 -3.22 -6.87 10.67
C GLY A 150 -1.69 -6.77 10.55
N GLY A 151 -1.10 -7.51 9.61
CA GLY A 151 0.33 -7.52 9.33
C GLY A 151 0.78 -6.39 8.40
N LYS A 152 2.09 -6.25 8.30
CA LYS A 152 2.76 -5.25 7.49
C LYS A 152 3.58 -5.96 6.40
N ILE A 153 3.19 -5.75 5.17
CA ILE A 153 3.80 -6.40 4.00
C ILE A 153 4.63 -5.39 3.23
N GLY A 154 5.89 -5.69 2.99
CA GLY A 154 6.74 -4.93 2.09
C GLY A 154 6.64 -5.46 0.67
N LEU A 155 6.33 -4.59 -0.29
CA LEU A 155 6.27 -4.91 -1.71
C LEU A 155 7.49 -4.33 -2.42
N PHE A 156 8.35 -5.21 -2.89
CA PHE A 156 9.59 -4.88 -3.59
C PHE A 156 9.45 -5.18 -5.07
N GLY A 157 9.98 -4.32 -5.91
CA GLY A 157 10.01 -4.57 -7.34
C GLY A 157 10.41 -3.33 -8.12
N GLY A 158 11.14 -3.55 -9.21
CA GLY A 158 11.49 -2.49 -10.15
C GLY A 158 10.29 -2.01 -10.99
N ALA A 159 10.54 -1.10 -11.90
CA ALA A 159 9.51 -0.64 -12.83
C ALA A 159 9.13 -1.77 -13.82
N GLY A 160 7.84 -1.85 -14.15
CA GLY A 160 7.32 -2.74 -15.20
C GLY A 160 7.19 -4.22 -14.81
N VAL A 161 7.24 -4.56 -13.52
CA VAL A 161 7.05 -5.94 -13.04
C VAL A 161 5.62 -6.26 -12.61
N GLY A 162 4.67 -5.34 -12.81
CA GLY A 162 3.26 -5.56 -12.48
C GLY A 162 2.87 -5.18 -11.05
N LYS A 163 3.64 -4.31 -10.37
CA LYS A 163 3.33 -3.88 -8.99
C LYS A 163 1.93 -3.28 -8.86
N THR A 164 1.58 -2.33 -9.72
CA THR A 164 0.26 -1.68 -9.70
C THR A 164 -0.88 -2.68 -9.95
N VAL A 165 -0.71 -3.57 -10.91
CA VAL A 165 -1.70 -4.61 -11.23
C VAL A 165 -1.91 -5.56 -10.06
N LEU A 166 -0.83 -5.92 -9.34
CA LEU A 166 -0.93 -6.73 -8.13
C LEU A 166 -1.69 -6.00 -7.01
N ILE A 167 -1.42 -4.72 -6.79
CA ILE A 167 -2.14 -3.90 -5.81
C ILE A 167 -3.63 -3.85 -6.13
N GLN A 168 -3.98 -3.61 -7.38
CA GLN A 168 -5.37 -3.58 -7.83
C GLN A 168 -6.07 -4.91 -7.64
N GLU A 169 -5.41 -6.02 -7.96
CA GLU A 169 -5.97 -7.36 -7.75
C GLU A 169 -6.17 -7.67 -6.26
N LEU A 170 -5.24 -7.28 -5.40
CA LEU A 170 -5.41 -7.40 -3.94
C LEU A 170 -6.64 -6.61 -3.45
N ILE A 171 -6.82 -5.36 -3.90
CA ILE A 171 -7.99 -4.55 -3.56
C ILE A 171 -9.28 -5.25 -4.02
N ASN A 172 -9.31 -5.72 -5.27
CA ASN A 172 -10.46 -6.41 -5.83
C ASN A 172 -10.81 -7.70 -5.07
N ASN A 173 -9.80 -8.50 -4.76
CA ASN A 173 -10.00 -9.80 -4.11
C ASN A 173 -10.44 -9.65 -2.65
N ILE A 174 -9.86 -8.70 -1.91
CA ILE A 174 -10.28 -8.41 -0.53
C ILE A 174 -11.69 -7.83 -0.51
N ALA A 175 -12.05 -6.98 -1.46
CA ALA A 175 -13.41 -6.47 -1.57
C ALA A 175 -14.43 -7.57 -1.85
N LYS A 176 -14.10 -8.55 -2.71
CA LYS A 176 -14.96 -9.68 -3.04
C LYS A 176 -15.00 -10.75 -1.94
N GLY A 177 -13.84 -11.11 -1.40
CA GLY A 177 -13.72 -12.22 -0.44
C GLY A 177 -14.08 -11.86 0.99
N HIS A 178 -13.77 -10.65 1.42
CA HIS A 178 -13.91 -10.23 2.82
C HIS A 178 -14.87 -9.05 3.02
N GLY A 179 -15.43 -8.47 1.95
CA GLY A 179 -16.28 -7.28 2.03
C GLY A 179 -15.56 -6.05 2.58
N GLY A 180 -14.22 -6.08 2.61
CA GLY A 180 -13.36 -5.05 3.18
C GLY A 180 -13.24 -3.81 2.30
N LEU A 181 -12.77 -2.72 2.92
CA LEU A 181 -12.41 -1.47 2.28
C LEU A 181 -10.90 -1.38 2.13
N SER A 182 -10.46 -0.71 1.08
CA SER A 182 -9.06 -0.35 0.89
C SER A 182 -8.86 1.16 0.98
N VAL A 183 -7.76 1.57 1.59
CA VAL A 183 -7.30 2.96 1.58
C VAL A 183 -5.92 3.01 0.94
N PHE A 184 -5.75 3.85 -0.05
CA PHE A 184 -4.49 4.03 -0.76
C PHE A 184 -3.88 5.39 -0.43
N ALA A 185 -2.67 5.39 0.12
CA ALA A 185 -1.88 6.59 0.36
C ALA A 185 -0.74 6.69 -0.68
N GLY A 186 -0.87 7.63 -1.61
CA GLY A 186 0.16 7.96 -2.58
C GLY A 186 1.16 8.95 -1.99
N VAL A 187 2.37 8.49 -1.68
CA VAL A 187 3.40 9.25 -0.98
C VAL A 187 4.55 9.59 -1.91
N GLY A 188 4.60 10.82 -2.39
CA GLY A 188 5.69 11.32 -3.22
C GLY A 188 5.81 10.63 -4.59
N GLU A 189 4.74 10.05 -5.10
CA GLU A 189 4.69 9.44 -6.43
C GLU A 189 4.34 10.47 -7.52
N ARG A 190 4.47 10.07 -8.77
CA ARG A 190 4.18 10.96 -9.90
C ARG A 190 2.68 11.19 -10.03
N THR A 191 2.28 12.44 -10.23
CA THR A 191 0.86 12.81 -10.41
C THR A 191 0.20 12.02 -11.54
N ARG A 192 0.92 11.73 -12.63
CA ARG A 192 0.41 10.94 -13.74
C ARG A 192 0.05 9.52 -13.31
N GLU A 193 0.92 8.87 -12.52
CA GLU A 193 0.70 7.50 -12.03
C GLU A 193 -0.51 7.42 -11.10
N GLY A 194 -0.71 8.46 -10.26
CA GLY A 194 -1.91 8.55 -9.43
C GLY A 194 -3.20 8.73 -10.25
N ASN A 195 -3.15 9.51 -11.34
CA ASN A 195 -4.30 9.68 -12.23
C ASN A 195 -4.58 8.41 -13.05
N ASP A 196 -3.54 7.74 -13.54
CA ASP A 196 -3.67 6.47 -14.24
C ASP A 196 -4.30 5.41 -13.31
N LEU A 197 -3.84 5.35 -12.05
CA LEU A 197 -4.40 4.45 -11.04
C LEU A 197 -5.90 4.70 -10.80
N LEU A 198 -6.33 5.95 -10.67
CA LEU A 198 -7.75 6.28 -10.53
C LEU A 198 -8.57 5.78 -11.72
N ARG A 199 -8.09 6.02 -12.95
CA ARG A 199 -8.76 5.57 -14.17
C ARG A 199 -8.90 4.05 -14.20
N GLU A 200 -7.82 3.33 -13.92
CA GLU A 200 -7.81 1.87 -13.87
C GLU A 200 -8.76 1.33 -12.79
N MET A 201 -8.88 2.00 -11.65
CA MET A 201 -9.83 1.64 -10.59
C MET A 201 -11.29 1.87 -10.99
N LEU A 202 -11.57 2.88 -11.79
CA LEU A 202 -12.89 3.10 -12.40
C LEU A 202 -13.21 2.02 -13.44
N GLU A 203 -12.28 1.74 -14.34
CA GLU A 203 -12.43 0.71 -15.39
C GLU A 203 -12.61 -0.70 -14.80
N SER A 204 -11.95 -1.00 -13.69
CA SER A 204 -12.11 -2.29 -12.97
C SER A 204 -13.35 -2.36 -12.06
N GLY A 205 -14.11 -1.26 -11.91
CA GLY A 205 -15.30 -1.18 -11.06
C GLY A 205 -15.02 -1.21 -9.55
N ILE A 206 -13.78 -1.00 -9.14
CA ILE A 206 -13.39 -0.84 -7.73
C ILE A 206 -13.90 0.51 -7.20
N ILE A 207 -13.76 1.56 -8.01
CA ILE A 207 -14.42 2.85 -7.81
C ILE A 207 -15.60 2.92 -8.76
N LYS A 208 -16.72 3.39 -8.27
CA LYS A 208 -17.96 3.51 -9.04
C LYS A 208 -18.44 4.95 -9.06
N TYR A 209 -18.39 5.57 -10.21
CA TYR A 209 -18.95 6.90 -10.44
C TYR A 209 -20.35 6.84 -11.07
N GLY A 210 -20.79 5.66 -11.50
CA GLY A 210 -22.11 5.42 -12.07
C GLY A 210 -22.13 5.35 -13.59
N GLU A 211 -23.16 4.66 -14.14
CA GLU A 211 -23.25 4.32 -15.56
C GLU A 211 -23.19 5.51 -16.52
N GLU A 212 -23.72 6.69 -16.12
CA GLU A 212 -23.68 7.88 -16.97
C GLU A 212 -22.27 8.47 -17.07
N PHE A 213 -21.51 8.42 -15.97
CA PHE A 213 -20.11 8.83 -15.97
C PHE A 213 -19.26 7.85 -16.77
N ASP A 214 -19.47 6.54 -16.59
CA ASP A 214 -18.71 5.48 -17.26
C ASP A 214 -18.87 5.59 -18.79
N LYS A 215 -20.09 5.83 -19.28
CA LYS A 215 -20.36 6.11 -20.71
C LYS A 215 -19.62 7.35 -21.20
N SER A 216 -19.59 8.42 -20.39
CA SER A 216 -18.85 9.63 -20.76
C SER A 216 -17.35 9.38 -20.84
N MET A 217 -16.81 8.53 -19.95
CA MET A 217 -15.40 8.16 -19.93
C MET A 217 -15.02 7.29 -21.15
N GLU A 218 -15.88 6.34 -21.54
CA GLU A 218 -15.70 5.51 -22.75
C GLU A 218 -15.69 6.35 -24.03
N GLU A 219 -16.47 7.43 -24.08
CA GLU A 219 -16.49 8.41 -25.17
C GLU A 219 -15.29 9.39 -25.14
N GLY A 220 -14.37 9.22 -24.19
CA GLY A 220 -13.17 10.05 -24.02
C GLY A 220 -13.44 11.37 -23.25
N GLY A 221 -14.60 11.51 -22.62
CA GLY A 221 -14.95 12.63 -21.74
C GLY A 221 -14.58 12.38 -20.27
N TRP A 222 -14.68 13.45 -19.47
CA TRP A 222 -14.54 13.43 -18.02
C TRP A 222 -15.53 14.40 -17.40
N ASP A 223 -16.81 14.01 -17.37
CA ASP A 223 -17.90 14.88 -16.94
C ASP A 223 -18.35 14.55 -15.51
N LEU A 224 -17.77 15.24 -14.53
CA LEU A 224 -18.06 15.06 -13.12
C LEU A 224 -19.53 15.39 -12.74
N SER A 225 -20.28 16.10 -13.59
CA SER A 225 -21.70 16.37 -13.33
C SER A 225 -22.57 15.12 -13.43
N LYS A 226 -22.06 14.05 -14.06
CA LYS A 226 -22.73 12.75 -14.25
C LYS A 226 -22.43 11.74 -13.14
N VAL A 227 -21.63 12.12 -12.14
CA VAL A 227 -21.29 11.21 -11.02
C VAL A 227 -22.52 10.98 -10.13
N ASP A 228 -22.86 9.72 -9.93
CA ASP A 228 -23.92 9.31 -9.00
C ASP A 228 -23.36 9.11 -7.59
N LYS A 229 -23.82 9.93 -6.64
CA LYS A 229 -23.42 9.83 -5.23
C LYS A 229 -23.81 8.51 -4.55
N ASN A 230 -24.84 7.81 -5.04
CA ASN A 230 -25.19 6.51 -4.50
C ASN A 230 -24.23 5.44 -5.01
N ALA A 231 -23.84 5.50 -6.29
CA ALA A 231 -22.83 4.62 -6.84
C ALA A 231 -21.47 4.78 -6.15
N LEU A 232 -21.09 6.02 -5.80
CA LEU A 232 -19.87 6.29 -5.03
C LEU A 232 -19.80 5.48 -3.73
N LYS A 233 -20.88 5.35 -3.00
CA LYS A 233 -20.94 4.59 -1.73
C LYS A 233 -20.75 3.09 -1.90
N GLU A 234 -20.87 2.57 -3.11
CA GLU A 234 -20.57 1.18 -3.44
C GLU A 234 -19.08 0.96 -3.79
N SER A 235 -18.31 2.02 -3.90
CA SER A 235 -16.87 1.94 -4.13
C SER A 235 -16.16 1.18 -3.01
N LYS A 236 -15.03 0.55 -3.33
CA LYS A 236 -14.27 -0.29 -2.40
C LYS A 236 -12.92 0.31 -1.98
N ALA A 237 -12.63 1.51 -2.44
CA ALA A 237 -11.38 2.19 -2.14
C ALA A 237 -11.57 3.69 -1.90
N THR A 238 -10.67 4.26 -1.11
CA THR A 238 -10.51 5.70 -0.87
C THR A 238 -9.04 6.05 -1.08
N PHE A 239 -8.76 7.23 -1.64
CA PHE A 239 -7.41 7.67 -1.97
C PHE A 239 -7.03 8.93 -1.22
N VAL A 240 -5.78 8.98 -0.76
CA VAL A 240 -5.15 10.17 -0.19
C VAL A 240 -3.81 10.38 -0.88
N PHE A 241 -3.63 11.50 -1.56
CA PHE A 241 -2.44 11.78 -2.34
C PHE A 241 -1.63 12.95 -1.77
N GLY A 242 -0.32 12.74 -1.63
CA GLY A 242 0.70 13.76 -1.44
C GLY A 242 1.80 13.52 -2.46
N GLN A 243 1.66 14.13 -3.63
CA GLN A 243 2.44 13.81 -4.82
C GLN A 243 3.87 14.37 -4.76
N MET A 244 4.70 13.98 -5.73
CA MET A 244 6.11 14.34 -5.83
C MET A 244 6.36 15.86 -5.91
N ASN A 245 5.42 16.60 -6.49
CA ASN A 245 5.50 18.06 -6.63
C ASN A 245 5.07 18.83 -5.37
N GLU A 246 4.52 18.16 -4.38
CA GLU A 246 4.11 18.77 -3.13
C GLU A 246 5.29 18.93 -2.17
N PRO A 247 5.25 19.94 -1.24
CA PRO A 247 6.32 20.19 -0.31
C PRO A 247 6.55 19.00 0.64
N PRO A 248 7.73 18.93 1.28
CA PRO A 248 8.06 17.83 2.17
C PRO A 248 7.11 17.68 3.35
N GLY A 249 6.48 18.77 3.83
CA GLY A 249 5.45 18.69 4.87
C GLY A 249 4.28 17.80 4.47
N ALA A 250 3.73 18.00 3.28
CA ALA A 250 2.66 17.18 2.75
C ALA A 250 3.08 15.71 2.58
N ARG A 251 4.22 15.46 1.95
CA ARG A 251 4.74 14.10 1.73
C ARG A 251 5.05 13.37 3.05
N ALA A 252 5.44 14.08 4.10
CA ALA A 252 5.69 13.51 5.43
C ALA A 252 4.40 13.20 6.22
N ARG A 253 3.24 13.68 5.80
CA ARG A 253 1.98 13.52 6.53
C ARG A 253 0.93 12.70 5.79
N VAL A 254 0.99 12.62 4.47
CA VAL A 254 -0.05 11.98 3.66
C VAL A 254 -0.28 10.50 4.03
N ALA A 255 0.76 9.76 4.41
CA ALA A 255 0.61 8.39 4.90
C ALA A 255 -0.20 8.34 6.21
N LEU A 256 0.02 9.31 7.12
CA LEU A 256 -0.75 9.44 8.35
C LEU A 256 -2.20 9.82 8.07
N SER A 257 -2.43 10.68 7.08
CA SER A 257 -3.77 11.07 6.64
C SER A 257 -4.56 9.85 6.12
N GLY A 258 -3.96 9.06 5.24
CA GLY A 258 -4.57 7.82 4.75
C GLY A 258 -4.81 6.79 5.86
N LEU A 259 -3.83 6.61 6.75
CA LEU A 259 -3.95 5.69 7.87
C LEU A 259 -5.10 6.09 8.81
N THR A 260 -5.32 7.38 9.03
CA THR A 260 -6.43 7.87 9.86
C THR A 260 -7.79 7.48 9.29
N VAL A 261 -7.96 7.56 7.97
CA VAL A 261 -9.20 7.08 7.31
C VAL A 261 -9.35 5.56 7.50
N ALA A 262 -8.28 4.80 7.36
CA ALA A 262 -8.29 3.35 7.57
C ALA A 262 -8.66 2.98 9.02
N GLU A 263 -8.12 3.70 9.99
CA GLU A 263 -8.41 3.49 11.43
C GLU A 263 -9.88 3.72 11.78
N TYR A 264 -10.53 4.69 11.16
CA TYR A 264 -11.96 4.91 11.36
C TYR A 264 -12.77 3.65 11.03
N PHE A 265 -12.45 2.99 9.92
CA PHE A 265 -13.15 1.77 9.51
C PHE A 265 -12.74 0.54 10.33
N ARG A 266 -11.48 0.44 10.75
CA ARG A 266 -11.03 -0.61 11.66
C ARG A 266 -11.72 -0.54 13.01
N ASP A 267 -11.78 0.65 13.59
CA ASP A 267 -12.29 0.85 14.94
C ASP A 267 -13.82 0.82 15.01
N GLY A 268 -14.50 1.22 13.90
CA GLY A 268 -15.97 1.26 13.82
C GLY A 268 -16.60 2.31 14.72
N ALA A 269 -17.92 2.46 14.63
CA ALA A 269 -18.69 3.37 15.48
C ALA A 269 -19.06 2.77 16.86
N GLY A 270 -18.72 1.50 17.11
CA GLY A 270 -19.01 0.77 18.35
C GLY A 270 -18.38 -0.61 18.37
N GLU A 271 -18.47 -1.30 19.53
CA GLU A 271 -17.90 -2.65 19.69
C GLU A 271 -18.42 -3.62 18.62
N GLY A 272 -17.52 -4.31 17.94
CA GLY A 272 -17.85 -5.30 16.89
C GLY A 272 -18.31 -4.72 15.56
N GLN A 273 -18.24 -3.41 15.34
CA GLN A 273 -18.63 -2.76 14.08
C GLN A 273 -17.43 -2.41 13.19
N GLY A 274 -16.22 -2.74 13.61
CA GLY A 274 -15.01 -2.53 12.84
C GLY A 274 -14.95 -3.44 11.60
N LYS A 275 -14.17 -3.01 10.63
CA LYS A 275 -13.96 -3.71 9.35
C LYS A 275 -12.50 -4.12 9.20
N ASP A 276 -12.27 -5.10 8.35
CA ASP A 276 -10.94 -5.42 7.87
C ASP A 276 -10.59 -4.47 6.72
N VAL A 277 -9.50 -3.74 6.88
CA VAL A 277 -9.07 -2.70 5.95
C VAL A 277 -7.71 -3.07 5.37
N LEU A 278 -7.57 -2.96 4.06
CA LEU A 278 -6.26 -2.94 3.40
C LEU A 278 -5.77 -1.49 3.30
N PHE A 279 -4.56 -1.26 3.76
CA PHE A 279 -3.90 0.03 3.68
C PHE A 279 -2.67 -0.04 2.78
N PHE A 280 -2.73 0.63 1.65
CA PHE A 280 -1.63 0.71 0.69
C PHE A 280 -0.84 1.99 0.89
N VAL A 281 0.48 1.88 0.90
CA VAL A 281 1.41 3.03 0.94
C VAL A 281 2.36 2.91 -0.25
N ASP A 282 2.27 3.81 -1.17
CA ASP A 282 3.20 3.89 -2.29
C ASP A 282 3.76 5.32 -2.38
N ASN A 283 4.94 5.56 -1.95
CA ASN A 283 6.03 4.71 -1.51
C ASN A 283 6.48 5.07 -0.08
N ILE A 284 6.66 4.08 0.80
CA ILE A 284 7.02 4.34 2.21
C ILE A 284 8.39 5.03 2.36
N PHE A 285 9.33 4.80 1.44
CA PHE A 285 10.62 5.48 1.42
C PHE A 285 10.45 7.01 1.32
N ARG A 286 9.46 7.49 0.56
CA ARG A 286 9.22 8.93 0.38
C ARG A 286 8.72 9.60 1.67
N PHE A 287 8.04 8.86 2.52
CA PHE A 287 7.68 9.32 3.86
C PHE A 287 8.93 9.66 4.69
N THR A 288 9.92 8.78 4.72
CA THR A 288 11.17 9.01 5.43
C THR A 288 12.03 10.09 4.79
N GLN A 289 12.10 10.12 3.48
CA GLN A 289 12.85 11.12 2.72
C GLN A 289 12.33 12.55 2.98
N ALA A 290 11.01 12.72 2.99
CA ALA A 290 10.40 14.02 3.28
C ALA A 290 10.79 14.56 4.66
N GLY A 291 10.86 13.68 5.67
CA GLY A 291 11.37 14.04 7.00
C GLY A 291 12.83 14.49 6.98
N SER A 292 13.67 13.86 6.18
CA SER A 292 15.08 14.25 6.06
C SER A 292 15.27 15.62 5.39
N GLU A 293 14.44 15.95 4.42
CA GLU A 293 14.50 17.23 3.69
C GLU A 293 14.28 18.45 4.61
N VAL A 294 13.46 18.32 5.63
CA VAL A 294 13.14 19.44 6.57
C VAL A 294 13.93 19.38 7.88
N SER A 295 14.59 18.27 8.18
CA SER A 295 15.20 18.01 9.49
C SER A 295 16.19 19.09 9.91
N ALA A 296 17.10 19.49 9.01
CA ALA A 296 18.07 20.55 9.28
C ALA A 296 17.42 21.93 9.51
N LEU A 297 16.38 22.24 8.73
CA LEU A 297 15.62 23.49 8.88
C LEU A 297 14.83 23.54 10.20
N LEU A 298 14.45 22.39 10.73
CA LEU A 298 13.84 22.27 12.06
C LEU A 298 14.87 22.33 13.20
N GLY A 299 16.15 22.48 12.89
CA GLY A 299 17.23 22.59 13.88
C GLY A 299 17.70 21.26 14.45
N ARG A 300 17.42 20.15 13.76
CA ARG A 300 17.86 18.80 14.16
C ARG A 300 19.22 18.47 13.55
N MET A 301 20.12 17.91 14.34
CA MET A 301 21.41 17.42 13.81
C MET A 301 21.17 16.16 12.97
N PRO A 302 21.77 16.08 11.76
CA PRO A 302 21.61 14.89 10.93
C PRO A 302 22.25 13.65 11.57
N SER A 303 21.61 12.50 11.37
CA SER A 303 22.13 11.19 11.73
C SER A 303 22.91 10.56 10.56
N ALA A 304 23.09 9.23 10.60
CA ALA A 304 23.79 8.50 9.54
C ALA A 304 23.18 8.78 8.16
N VAL A 305 24.03 8.94 7.15
CA VAL A 305 23.67 9.20 5.73
C VAL A 305 22.82 10.47 5.54
N GLY A 306 22.75 11.35 6.53
CA GLY A 306 22.01 12.61 6.46
C GLY A 306 20.54 12.52 6.81
N TYR A 307 20.05 11.37 7.30
CA TYR A 307 18.67 11.22 7.75
C TYR A 307 18.41 11.97 9.06
N GLN A 308 17.13 12.22 9.34
CA GLN A 308 16.68 12.78 10.61
C GLN A 308 17.00 11.85 11.79
N PRO A 309 17.37 12.40 12.96
CA PRO A 309 17.63 11.57 14.14
C PRO A 309 16.36 10.87 14.68
N THR A 310 15.18 11.34 14.27
CA THR A 310 13.85 10.82 14.63
C THR A 310 13.32 9.75 13.66
N LEU A 311 14.12 9.29 12.71
CA LEU A 311 13.71 8.35 11.65
C LEU A 311 12.99 7.11 12.22
N ALA A 312 13.62 6.42 13.17
CA ALA A 312 13.07 5.21 13.76
C ALA A 312 11.80 5.49 14.57
N THR A 313 11.76 6.63 15.28
CA THR A 313 10.59 7.02 16.08
C THR A 313 9.41 7.40 15.21
N GLU A 314 9.63 8.16 14.14
CA GLU A 314 8.59 8.55 13.18
C GLU A 314 8.02 7.34 12.45
N MET A 315 8.89 6.44 11.99
CA MET A 315 8.48 5.18 11.35
C MET A 315 7.72 4.29 12.32
N GLY A 316 8.24 4.10 13.53
CA GLY A 316 7.61 3.27 14.58
C GLY A 316 6.24 3.82 14.97
N ALA A 317 6.09 5.11 15.17
CA ALA A 317 4.81 5.73 15.53
C ALA A 317 3.72 5.48 14.46
N MET A 318 4.09 5.48 13.18
CA MET A 318 3.15 5.14 12.10
C MET A 318 2.87 3.64 12.05
N GLN A 319 3.92 2.81 12.08
CA GLN A 319 3.81 1.35 11.90
C GLN A 319 3.03 0.67 13.03
N GLU A 320 3.16 1.13 14.26
CA GLU A 320 2.45 0.57 15.42
C GLU A 320 0.93 0.85 15.41
N ARG A 321 0.48 1.82 14.64
CA ARG A 321 -0.96 2.07 14.39
C ARG A 321 -1.57 1.02 13.46
N ILE A 322 -0.74 0.37 12.64
CA ILE A 322 -1.15 -0.66 11.68
C ILE A 322 -1.18 -2.01 12.40
N THR A 323 -2.35 -2.45 12.81
CA THR A 323 -2.50 -3.67 13.60
C THR A 323 -3.95 -4.18 13.59
N SER A 324 -4.13 -5.41 14.08
CA SER A 324 -5.45 -5.98 14.39
C SER A 324 -5.90 -5.57 15.78
N THR A 325 -7.13 -5.11 15.89
CA THR A 325 -7.82 -4.87 17.15
C THR A 325 -8.95 -5.88 17.34
N LYS A 326 -9.61 -5.86 18.50
CA LYS A 326 -10.80 -6.68 18.76
C LYS A 326 -11.99 -6.32 17.86
N ASN A 327 -11.98 -5.12 17.27
CA ASN A 327 -13.07 -4.63 16.42
C ASN A 327 -12.83 -4.92 14.93
N GLY A 328 -11.61 -4.80 14.46
CA GLY A 328 -11.25 -4.98 13.07
C GLY A 328 -9.73 -4.97 12.86
N SER A 329 -9.30 -4.97 11.62
CA SER A 329 -7.87 -5.00 11.31
C SER A 329 -7.46 -4.00 10.23
N ILE A 330 -6.21 -3.54 10.30
CA ILE A 330 -5.54 -2.88 9.19
C ILE A 330 -4.37 -3.76 8.78
N THR A 331 -4.41 -4.28 7.57
CA THR A 331 -3.28 -4.97 6.93
C THR A 331 -2.67 -4.02 5.93
N SER A 332 -1.37 -3.74 6.02
CA SER A 332 -0.72 -2.81 5.09
C SER A 332 0.12 -3.52 4.04
N VAL A 333 0.06 -3.00 2.82
CA VAL A 333 0.98 -3.32 1.74
C VAL A 333 1.74 -2.05 1.39
N GLN A 334 3.03 -2.05 1.67
CA GLN A 334 3.89 -0.89 1.57
C GLN A 334 4.90 -1.09 0.45
N ALA A 335 4.81 -0.30 -0.61
CA ALA A 335 5.84 -0.31 -1.63
C ALA A 335 7.13 0.29 -1.03
N VAL A 336 8.21 -0.46 -1.14
CA VAL A 336 9.51 -0.07 -0.61
C VAL A 336 10.47 0.17 -1.76
N TYR A 337 11.03 1.37 -1.82
CA TYR A 337 12.15 1.70 -2.69
C TYR A 337 13.45 1.56 -1.90
N VAL A 338 14.41 0.88 -2.48
CA VAL A 338 15.74 0.68 -1.89
C VAL A 338 16.74 1.52 -2.70
N PRO A 339 17.27 2.62 -2.14
CA PRO A 339 18.23 3.45 -2.84
C PRO A 339 19.48 2.66 -3.23
N ALA A 340 19.86 2.73 -4.49
CA ALA A 340 21.04 2.04 -5.05
C ALA A 340 21.10 0.53 -4.75
N ASP A 341 19.95 -0.10 -4.51
CA ASP A 341 19.83 -1.51 -4.09
C ASP A 341 20.58 -1.84 -2.77
N ASP A 342 20.84 -0.81 -1.95
CA ASP A 342 21.54 -0.95 -0.66
C ASP A 342 20.55 -1.17 0.48
N LEU A 343 20.39 -2.42 0.88
CA LEU A 343 19.54 -2.82 2.00
C LEU A 343 20.04 -2.34 3.37
N THR A 344 21.28 -1.84 3.45
CA THR A 344 21.88 -1.30 4.68
C THR A 344 21.59 0.18 4.88
N ASP A 345 21.01 0.86 3.88
CA ASP A 345 20.53 2.23 4.04
C ASP A 345 19.55 2.34 5.22
N PRO A 346 19.68 3.34 6.10
CA PRO A 346 18.86 3.47 7.30
C PRO A 346 17.35 3.49 7.06
N ALA A 347 16.87 4.04 5.95
CA ALA A 347 15.42 4.11 5.69
C ALA A 347 14.80 2.75 5.36
N PRO A 348 15.27 1.98 4.36
CA PRO A 348 14.80 0.62 4.16
C PRO A 348 15.09 -0.29 5.35
N ALA A 349 16.25 -0.21 5.98
CA ALA A 349 16.58 -1.03 7.14
C ALA A 349 15.59 -0.84 8.30
N THR A 350 15.21 0.40 8.59
CA THR A 350 14.19 0.71 9.60
C THR A 350 12.81 0.18 9.20
N THR A 351 12.45 0.28 7.92
CA THR A 351 11.19 -0.25 7.41
C THR A 351 11.14 -1.77 7.55
N PHE A 352 12.21 -2.48 7.15
CA PHE A 352 12.29 -3.94 7.24
C PHE A 352 12.07 -4.48 8.66
N ALA A 353 12.52 -3.76 9.67
CA ALA A 353 12.34 -4.17 11.06
C ALA A 353 10.85 -4.32 11.46
N HIS A 354 9.95 -3.62 10.79
CA HIS A 354 8.51 -3.64 11.05
C HIS A 354 7.74 -4.64 10.19
N LEU A 355 8.33 -5.16 9.11
CA LEU A 355 7.61 -6.01 8.16
C LEU A 355 7.40 -7.43 8.68
N ASP A 356 6.20 -7.96 8.44
CA ASP A 356 5.80 -9.34 8.75
C ASP A 356 5.97 -10.27 7.54
N ALA A 357 5.82 -9.73 6.34
CA ALA A 357 6.05 -10.44 5.09
C ALA A 357 6.71 -9.53 4.05
N THR A 358 7.36 -10.15 3.09
CA THR A 358 8.06 -9.46 2.00
C THR A 358 7.72 -10.12 0.69
N THR A 359 7.05 -9.39 -0.19
CA THR A 359 6.72 -9.79 -1.56
C THR A 359 7.76 -9.18 -2.50
N VAL A 360 8.52 -10.01 -3.18
CA VAL A 360 9.54 -9.58 -4.15
C VAL A 360 9.06 -9.86 -5.57
N LEU A 361 8.87 -8.81 -6.37
CA LEU A 361 8.56 -8.92 -7.79
C LEU A 361 9.85 -8.92 -8.61
N SER A 362 10.03 -9.96 -9.41
CA SER A 362 11.26 -10.21 -10.17
C SER A 362 11.05 -9.93 -11.66
N ARG A 363 11.94 -9.11 -12.24
CA ARG A 363 11.97 -8.87 -13.68
C ARG A 363 12.26 -10.15 -14.46
N LYS A 364 13.14 -11.02 -13.95
CA LYS A 364 13.45 -12.30 -14.58
C LYS A 364 12.23 -13.20 -14.73
N ILE A 365 11.36 -13.20 -13.72
CA ILE A 365 10.11 -13.98 -13.75
C ILE A 365 9.11 -13.34 -14.72
N ALA A 366 9.01 -12.00 -14.74
CA ALA A 366 8.18 -11.28 -15.70
C ALA A 366 8.60 -11.53 -17.17
N GLU A 367 9.90 -11.60 -17.43
CA GLU A 367 10.45 -11.92 -18.76
C GLU A 367 10.10 -13.34 -19.24
N LEU A 368 9.81 -14.26 -18.31
CA LEU A 368 9.31 -15.60 -18.63
C LEU A 368 7.80 -15.64 -18.91
N GLY A 369 7.11 -14.49 -18.82
CA GLY A 369 5.66 -14.40 -18.98
C GLY A 369 4.86 -14.99 -17.82
N ILE A 370 5.48 -15.08 -16.62
CA ILE A 370 4.86 -15.58 -15.40
C ILE A 370 4.33 -14.39 -14.59
N TYR A 371 3.02 -14.30 -14.44
CA TYR A 371 2.35 -13.24 -13.70
C TYR A 371 1.35 -13.83 -12.68
N PRO A 372 1.30 -13.29 -11.42
CA PRO A 372 2.17 -12.22 -10.90
C PRO A 372 3.64 -12.64 -10.86
N ALA A 373 4.53 -11.70 -11.12
CA ALA A 373 5.96 -11.96 -11.22
C ALA A 373 6.64 -12.05 -9.83
N VAL A 374 5.97 -12.66 -8.87
CA VAL A 374 6.47 -12.87 -7.51
C VAL A 374 7.59 -13.90 -7.50
N ASP A 375 8.72 -13.55 -6.89
CA ASP A 375 9.82 -14.49 -6.69
C ASP A 375 9.54 -15.36 -5.46
N PRO A 376 9.29 -16.65 -5.62
CA PRO A 376 8.93 -17.52 -4.51
C PRO A 376 10.11 -17.86 -3.58
N LEU A 377 11.34 -17.66 -4.04
CA LEU A 377 12.54 -17.92 -3.23
C LEU A 377 12.99 -16.70 -2.42
N ASP A 378 12.81 -15.50 -2.98
CA ASP A 378 13.19 -14.25 -2.33
C ASP A 378 12.06 -13.66 -1.47
N SER A 379 10.83 -14.12 -1.66
CA SER A 379 9.66 -13.70 -0.86
C SER A 379 9.56 -14.50 0.44
N THR A 380 9.18 -13.84 1.52
CA THR A 380 9.15 -14.43 2.87
C THR A 380 7.95 -14.00 3.68
N SER A 381 7.54 -14.83 4.65
CA SER A 381 6.51 -14.48 5.63
C SER A 381 6.84 -15.07 6.99
N ARG A 382 6.63 -14.29 8.06
CA ARG A 382 6.82 -14.73 9.44
C ARG A 382 5.79 -15.76 9.88
N ILE A 383 4.60 -15.76 9.26
CA ILE A 383 3.53 -16.71 9.61
C ILE A 383 3.60 -18.01 8.81
N LEU A 384 4.61 -18.19 7.95
CA LEU A 384 4.86 -19.47 7.28
C LEU A 384 5.49 -20.47 8.28
N ALA A 385 4.68 -20.92 9.20
CA ALA A 385 5.05 -21.84 10.29
C ALA A 385 3.91 -22.84 10.52
N PRO A 386 4.22 -24.14 10.78
CA PRO A 386 3.20 -25.18 10.91
C PRO A 386 2.16 -24.90 11.99
N GLU A 387 2.55 -24.21 13.06
CA GLU A 387 1.67 -23.84 14.17
C GLU A 387 0.58 -22.84 13.78
N ILE A 388 0.78 -22.09 12.69
CA ILE A 388 -0.14 -21.03 12.24
C ILE A 388 -0.96 -21.49 11.05
N ILE A 389 -0.29 -22.03 10.02
CA ILE A 389 -0.92 -22.38 8.74
C ILE A 389 -1.26 -23.86 8.61
N GLY A 390 -0.81 -24.70 9.53
CA GLY A 390 -0.95 -26.16 9.51
C GLY A 390 0.14 -26.88 8.71
N ASP A 391 0.32 -28.16 9.04
CA ASP A 391 1.40 -28.99 8.48
C ASP A 391 1.26 -29.19 6.97
N GLU A 392 0.06 -29.40 6.47
CA GLU A 392 -0.17 -29.65 5.03
C GLU A 392 0.26 -28.47 4.17
N HIS A 393 -0.16 -27.27 4.54
CA HIS A 393 0.23 -26.04 3.83
C HIS A 393 1.73 -25.81 3.94
N TYR A 394 2.29 -25.89 5.15
CA TYR A 394 3.71 -25.68 5.39
C TYR A 394 4.58 -26.65 4.58
N ASN A 395 4.27 -27.95 4.61
CA ASN A 395 5.03 -28.96 3.88
C ASN A 395 4.93 -28.76 2.36
N CYS A 396 3.75 -28.41 1.85
CA CYS A 396 3.59 -28.07 0.42
C CYS A 396 4.47 -26.89 0.02
N ALA A 397 4.46 -25.80 0.80
CA ALA A 397 5.28 -24.62 0.55
C ALA A 397 6.78 -24.93 0.58
N GLN A 398 7.25 -25.73 1.54
CA GLN A 398 8.65 -26.13 1.63
C GLN A 398 9.08 -26.99 0.43
N ARG A 399 8.26 -27.97 0.05
CA ARG A 399 8.52 -28.81 -1.14
C ARG A 399 8.63 -27.98 -2.43
N VAL A 400 7.75 -26.98 -2.58
CA VAL A 400 7.81 -26.08 -3.74
C VAL A 400 9.11 -25.27 -3.72
N LYS A 401 9.48 -24.70 -2.58
CA LYS A 401 10.74 -23.94 -2.45
C LYS A 401 11.97 -24.81 -2.71
N GLU A 402 12.02 -26.00 -2.15
CA GLU A 402 13.13 -26.95 -2.36
C GLU A 402 13.28 -27.34 -3.84
N LEU A 403 12.18 -27.64 -4.51
CA LEU A 403 12.19 -27.99 -5.93
C LEU A 403 12.64 -26.81 -6.80
N LEU A 404 12.16 -25.61 -6.54
CA LEU A 404 12.56 -24.40 -7.27
C LEU A 404 14.01 -24.00 -6.98
N GLN A 405 14.49 -24.18 -5.75
CA GLN A 405 15.88 -23.96 -5.38
C GLN A 405 16.81 -24.96 -6.11
N LYS A 406 16.46 -26.24 -6.11
CA LYS A 406 17.19 -27.25 -6.89
C LYS A 406 17.23 -26.90 -8.37
N TYR A 407 16.11 -26.45 -8.93
CA TYR A 407 16.06 -26.02 -10.33
C TYR A 407 16.98 -24.82 -10.61
N LYS A 408 17.00 -23.83 -9.70
CA LYS A 408 17.89 -22.67 -9.82
C LYS A 408 19.36 -23.08 -9.85
N GLU A 409 19.77 -24.03 -9.02
CA GLU A 409 21.14 -24.58 -8.99
C GLU A 409 21.47 -25.35 -10.28
N LEU A 410 20.51 -26.08 -10.83
CA LEU A 410 20.70 -26.83 -12.07
C LEU A 410 20.71 -25.94 -13.31
N GLN A 411 20.15 -24.74 -13.26
CA GLN A 411 20.12 -23.82 -14.42
C GLN A 411 21.51 -23.47 -14.95
N ASP A 412 22.48 -23.26 -14.07
CA ASP A 412 23.86 -22.96 -14.45
C ASP A 412 24.51 -24.16 -15.17
N ILE A 413 24.23 -25.35 -14.70
CA ILE A 413 24.70 -26.61 -15.32
C ILE A 413 24.06 -26.78 -16.69
N ILE A 414 22.75 -26.57 -16.80
CA ILE A 414 22.00 -26.67 -18.05
C ILE A 414 22.53 -25.66 -19.08
N ALA A 415 22.82 -24.44 -18.65
CA ALA A 415 23.31 -23.38 -19.53
C ALA A 415 24.70 -23.70 -20.13
N ILE A 416 25.55 -24.41 -19.37
CA ILE A 416 26.93 -24.72 -19.80
C ILE A 416 27.00 -26.05 -20.53
N LEU A 417 26.36 -27.10 -19.98
CA LEU A 417 26.52 -28.49 -20.44
C LEU A 417 25.32 -29.04 -21.21
N GLY A 418 24.15 -28.38 -21.11
CA GLY A 418 22.90 -28.84 -21.67
C GLY A 418 22.12 -29.80 -20.76
N MET A 419 20.83 -30.01 -21.11
CA MET A 419 19.93 -30.91 -20.36
C MET A 419 20.37 -32.39 -20.38
N GLU A 420 21.05 -32.81 -21.45
CA GLU A 420 21.42 -34.22 -21.64
C GLU A 420 22.45 -34.72 -20.62
N GLU A 421 23.25 -33.85 -20.07
CA GLU A 421 24.26 -34.16 -19.07
C GLU A 421 23.70 -34.35 -17.64
N LEU A 422 22.42 -34.03 -17.43
CA LEU A 422 21.77 -34.23 -16.14
C LEU A 422 21.43 -35.72 -15.90
N SER A 423 21.43 -36.12 -14.64
CA SER A 423 20.87 -37.41 -14.24
C SER A 423 19.37 -37.47 -14.56
N GLU A 424 18.82 -38.67 -14.72
CA GLU A 424 17.36 -38.83 -14.98
C GLU A 424 16.52 -38.26 -13.83
N GLU A 425 16.99 -38.36 -12.61
CA GLU A 425 16.35 -37.75 -11.44
C GLU A 425 16.35 -36.20 -11.51
N ASP A 426 17.46 -35.60 -11.94
CA ASP A 426 17.58 -34.16 -12.08
C ASP A 426 16.76 -33.66 -13.27
N LYS A 427 16.72 -34.38 -14.38
CA LYS A 427 15.81 -34.08 -15.51
C LYS A 427 14.36 -34.04 -15.05
N LEU A 428 13.94 -35.05 -14.29
CA LEU A 428 12.57 -35.10 -13.75
C LEU A 428 12.28 -33.92 -12.82
N SER A 429 13.24 -33.59 -11.95
CA SER A 429 13.15 -32.42 -11.06
C SER A 429 12.99 -31.12 -11.86
N VAL A 430 13.75 -30.94 -12.94
CA VAL A 430 13.63 -29.77 -13.82
C VAL A 430 12.27 -29.70 -14.50
N TYR A 431 11.75 -30.81 -15.05
CA TYR A 431 10.44 -30.83 -15.68
C TYR A 431 9.31 -30.48 -14.72
N ARG A 432 9.33 -31.04 -13.51
CA ARG A 432 8.35 -30.70 -12.48
C ARG A 432 8.50 -29.26 -11.97
N ALA A 433 9.72 -28.77 -11.77
CA ALA A 433 9.99 -27.40 -11.37
C ALA A 433 9.46 -26.37 -12.38
N ARG A 434 9.60 -26.62 -13.67
CA ARG A 434 9.04 -25.76 -14.73
C ARG A 434 7.53 -25.72 -14.68
N LYS A 435 6.85 -26.85 -14.44
CA LYS A 435 5.40 -26.92 -14.27
C LYS A 435 4.96 -26.14 -13.03
N VAL A 436 5.66 -26.33 -11.90
CA VAL A 436 5.42 -25.59 -10.66
C VAL A 436 5.57 -24.10 -10.89
N GLN A 437 6.65 -23.66 -11.54
CA GLN A 437 6.90 -22.25 -11.83
C GLN A 437 5.79 -21.64 -12.69
N ARG A 438 5.32 -22.33 -13.73
CA ARG A 438 4.19 -21.87 -14.55
C ARG A 438 2.86 -21.90 -13.80
N PHE A 439 2.63 -22.88 -12.93
CA PHE A 439 1.40 -22.97 -12.14
C PHE A 439 1.32 -21.93 -11.02
N LEU A 440 2.43 -21.32 -10.64
CA LEU A 440 2.42 -20.13 -9.76
C LEU A 440 1.77 -18.92 -10.45
N SER A 441 1.72 -18.88 -11.77
CA SER A 441 1.00 -17.84 -12.51
C SER A 441 -0.51 -18.00 -12.39
N GLN A 442 -1.23 -16.89 -12.54
CA GLN A 442 -2.68 -16.84 -12.37
C GLN A 442 -3.26 -15.65 -13.15
N PRO A 443 -4.40 -15.81 -13.85
CA PRO A 443 -5.06 -14.69 -14.48
C PRO A 443 -5.73 -13.81 -13.41
N PHE A 444 -5.61 -12.49 -13.56
CA PHE A 444 -6.18 -11.51 -12.66
C PHE A 444 -7.46 -10.90 -13.22
N HIS A 445 -8.42 -10.60 -12.35
CA HIS A 445 -9.67 -9.93 -12.72
C HIS A 445 -9.41 -8.54 -13.30
N VAL A 446 -8.51 -7.79 -12.70
CA VAL A 446 -8.17 -6.43 -13.16
C VAL A 446 -7.42 -6.42 -14.49
N ALA A 447 -6.91 -7.55 -14.94
CA ALA A 447 -6.20 -7.70 -16.22
C ALA A 447 -7.07 -8.31 -17.33
N GLU A 448 -8.32 -8.66 -17.08
CA GLU A 448 -9.21 -9.33 -18.06
C GLU A 448 -9.32 -8.55 -19.38
N GLN A 449 -9.47 -7.24 -19.32
CA GLN A 449 -9.57 -6.37 -20.49
C GLN A 449 -8.31 -6.36 -21.37
N PHE A 450 -7.15 -6.63 -20.79
CA PHE A 450 -5.87 -6.65 -21.52
C PHE A 450 -5.49 -8.04 -22.01
N THR A 451 -5.84 -9.07 -21.24
CA THR A 451 -5.44 -10.46 -21.51
C THR A 451 -6.51 -11.25 -22.24
N GLY A 452 -7.76 -10.81 -22.18
CA GLY A 452 -8.93 -11.56 -22.68
C GLY A 452 -9.22 -12.85 -21.89
N MET A 453 -8.55 -13.04 -20.75
CA MET A 453 -8.75 -14.21 -19.88
C MET A 453 -9.51 -13.79 -18.63
N PRO A 454 -10.59 -14.52 -18.23
CA PRO A 454 -11.28 -14.24 -17.00
C PRO A 454 -10.36 -14.48 -15.79
N GLY A 455 -10.39 -13.54 -14.84
CA GLY A 455 -9.63 -13.67 -13.60
C GLY A 455 -10.20 -14.77 -12.70
N VAL A 456 -9.34 -15.36 -11.90
CA VAL A 456 -9.70 -16.46 -10.99
C VAL A 456 -9.16 -16.19 -9.60
N LEU A 457 -10.03 -16.30 -8.60
CA LEU A 457 -9.68 -16.31 -7.19
C LEU A 457 -9.55 -17.77 -6.77
N VAL A 458 -8.40 -18.17 -6.25
CA VAL A 458 -8.11 -19.58 -5.93
C VAL A 458 -8.07 -19.81 -4.43
N ASP A 459 -8.82 -20.81 -3.96
CA ASP A 459 -8.76 -21.23 -2.57
C ASP A 459 -7.42 -21.90 -2.24
N ILE A 460 -6.94 -21.73 -1.01
CA ILE A 460 -5.67 -22.31 -0.56
C ILE A 460 -5.67 -23.84 -0.65
N LYS A 461 -6.79 -24.49 -0.43
CA LYS A 461 -6.91 -25.97 -0.53
C LYS A 461 -6.70 -26.45 -1.97
N ASP A 462 -7.27 -25.74 -2.94
CA ASP A 462 -7.08 -26.06 -4.35
C ASP A 462 -5.64 -25.79 -4.79
N THR A 463 -5.04 -24.73 -4.24
CA THR A 463 -3.62 -24.41 -4.45
C THR A 463 -2.73 -25.54 -3.94
N ILE A 464 -2.88 -25.96 -2.69
CA ILE A 464 -2.09 -27.05 -2.07
C ILE A 464 -2.27 -28.36 -2.86
N LYS A 465 -3.53 -28.72 -3.18
CA LYS A 465 -3.85 -29.90 -3.98
C LYS A 465 -3.10 -29.89 -5.31
N GLY A 466 -3.18 -28.76 -6.05
CA GLY A 466 -2.57 -28.65 -7.36
C GLY A 466 -1.05 -28.80 -7.34
N PHE A 467 -0.37 -28.12 -6.43
CA PHE A 467 1.08 -28.23 -6.31
C PHE A 467 1.53 -29.62 -5.87
N ASN A 468 0.84 -30.26 -4.94
CA ASN A 468 1.14 -31.63 -4.52
C ASN A 468 1.00 -32.60 -5.70
N MET A 469 -0.06 -32.56 -6.48
CA MET A 469 -0.23 -33.41 -7.67
C MET A 469 0.91 -33.26 -8.67
N ILE A 470 1.40 -32.03 -8.89
CA ILE A 470 2.55 -31.79 -9.79
C ILE A 470 3.83 -32.43 -9.22
N MET A 471 4.11 -32.20 -7.93
CA MET A 471 5.33 -32.68 -7.29
C MET A 471 5.33 -34.19 -7.06
N ASP A 472 4.17 -34.81 -6.85
CA ASP A 472 4.02 -36.27 -6.71
C ASP A 472 4.13 -37.03 -8.05
N GLY A 473 4.09 -36.28 -9.17
CA GLY A 473 4.29 -36.85 -10.51
C GLY A 473 3.04 -37.34 -11.21
N GLU A 474 1.87 -37.12 -10.61
CA GLU A 474 0.59 -37.51 -11.23
C GLU A 474 0.36 -36.85 -12.60
N LEU A 475 0.97 -35.68 -12.81
CA LEU A 475 0.83 -34.85 -14.00
C LEU A 475 2.10 -34.78 -14.87
N ASP A 476 3.01 -35.75 -14.72
CA ASP A 476 4.24 -35.78 -15.51
C ASP A 476 3.99 -35.86 -17.03
N HIS A 477 2.88 -36.46 -17.43
CA HIS A 477 2.44 -36.58 -18.83
C HIS A 477 1.85 -35.30 -19.43
N ILE A 478 1.46 -34.33 -18.61
CA ILE A 478 0.86 -33.05 -19.07
C ILE A 478 1.96 -32.08 -19.53
N PRO A 479 1.83 -31.43 -20.71
CA PRO A 479 2.80 -30.44 -21.18
C PRO A 479 2.93 -29.24 -20.22
N GLU A 480 4.15 -28.71 -20.03
CA GLU A 480 4.38 -27.59 -19.11
C GLU A 480 3.60 -26.32 -19.47
N SER A 481 3.32 -26.07 -20.74
CA SER A 481 2.56 -24.90 -21.22
C SER A 481 1.11 -24.90 -20.72
N ALA A 482 0.54 -26.07 -20.41
CA ALA A 482 -0.81 -26.21 -19.91
C ALA A 482 -1.01 -25.60 -18.52
N PHE A 483 0.06 -25.41 -17.75
CA PHE A 483 0.02 -24.87 -16.38
C PHE A 483 0.10 -23.33 -16.35
N ASN A 484 0.38 -22.67 -17.46
CA ASN A 484 0.56 -21.24 -17.49
C ASN A 484 -0.78 -20.49 -17.40
N LEU A 485 -0.86 -19.49 -16.52
CA LEU A 485 -2.05 -18.66 -16.30
C LEU A 485 -3.32 -19.48 -16.07
N LYS A 486 -3.25 -20.44 -15.16
CA LYS A 486 -4.38 -21.27 -14.72
C LYS A 486 -4.73 -20.95 -13.27
N GLY A 487 -6.01 -21.04 -12.94
CA GLY A 487 -6.49 -20.93 -11.57
C GLY A 487 -6.28 -22.25 -10.82
N THR A 488 -7.13 -23.22 -11.06
CA THR A 488 -7.08 -24.54 -10.41
C THR A 488 -6.31 -25.55 -11.23
N ILE A 489 -5.95 -26.68 -10.60
CA ILE A 489 -5.22 -27.75 -11.27
C ILE A 489 -6.08 -28.43 -12.33
N GLU A 490 -7.40 -28.49 -12.16
CA GLU A 490 -8.36 -29.05 -13.09
C GLU A 490 -8.32 -28.31 -14.43
N GLU A 491 -8.20 -26.97 -14.40
CA GLU A 491 -8.05 -26.16 -15.63
C GLU A 491 -6.76 -26.49 -16.39
N ALA A 492 -5.68 -26.77 -15.66
CA ALA A 492 -4.41 -27.17 -16.26
C ALA A 492 -4.49 -28.57 -16.86
N ILE A 493 -5.15 -29.51 -16.22
CA ILE A 493 -5.35 -30.88 -16.72
C ILE A 493 -6.20 -30.83 -18.00
N GLU A 494 -7.33 -30.14 -17.98
CA GLU A 494 -8.21 -30.01 -19.16
C GLU A 494 -7.47 -29.40 -20.37
N ALA A 495 -6.69 -28.33 -20.11
CA ALA A 495 -5.89 -27.69 -21.14
C ALA A 495 -4.80 -28.63 -21.69
N GLY A 496 -4.16 -29.40 -20.83
CA GLY A 496 -3.13 -30.37 -21.22
C GLY A 496 -3.68 -31.54 -22.01
N GLU A 497 -4.80 -32.13 -21.61
CA GLU A 497 -5.50 -33.20 -22.33
C GLU A 497 -5.94 -32.73 -23.71
N LYS A 498 -6.44 -31.50 -23.83
CA LYS A 498 -6.77 -30.91 -25.13
C LYS A 498 -5.56 -30.76 -26.04
N MET A 499 -4.44 -30.26 -25.51
CA MET A 499 -3.17 -30.13 -26.27
C MET A 499 -2.66 -31.49 -26.75
N LEU A 500 -2.77 -32.54 -25.90
CA LEU A 500 -2.37 -33.89 -26.29
C LEU A 500 -3.30 -34.53 -27.33
N ALA A 501 -4.58 -34.17 -27.33
CA ALA A 501 -5.52 -34.65 -28.32
C ALA A 501 -5.39 -33.97 -29.69
N GLU A 502 -4.83 -32.75 -29.72
CA GLU A 502 -4.59 -31.96 -30.92
C GLU A 502 -3.20 -32.22 -31.56
N ALA A 503 -2.27 -32.84 -30.83
CA ALA A 503 -0.89 -33.19 -31.26
C ALA A 503 -0.84 -34.57 -31.90
#